data_d83098d8e2b1608c017df223f47cdb3e
#
_entry.id   d83098d8e2b1608c017df223f47cdb3e
#
_cell.length_a   1.000
_cell.length_b   1.000
_cell.length_c   1.000
_cell.angle_alpha   90.00
_cell.angle_beta   90.00
_cell.angle_gamma   90.00
#
_symmetry.space_group_name_H-M   'P 1'
#
loop_
_entity.id
_entity.type
_entity.pdbx_description
1 polymer ?
#
loop_
_entity_poly.entity_id
_entity_poly.type
_entity_poly.pdbx_seq_one_letter_code
_entity_poly.pdbx_strand_id
1 'polypeptide(L)'
;MTVSGKHRSNPEQIQSYVTDNKYILDNTDISGHRSGGGIEPEETMLAFKNCAENPDFNIDVFEFDLHITKDKQLVLLHDDTLDRTSNSEEVFGEKKVRPENKTYDELRTLNMGAKFETEDGETPYADLNDNVPDDLKILKLNDILDYLIKQGGGKYKYIIEIKNGEDLGKEGVDILYSTLKEKGIVDKVVFGTFHKEVSAYVDEKYPDLARSTSIPEVLDFWKAALKDDKDYVPPCNVLQIPFCAPYKNLGINLGTAQMINYAHEHNMAVQYWTVNDEDDMEYLIDMGADCIMTDYPDKLYNIKNNKNA
;
A
#
# COMPACT_ATOMS: atom_id res chain seq x y z
N MET A 1 20.09 -21.78 0.69
CA MET A 1 19.09 -22.05 -0.35
C MET A 1 18.16 -20.87 -0.33
N THR A 2 18.31 -19.96 -1.28
CA THR A 2 17.25 -19.04 -1.61
C THR A 2 16.11 -19.90 -2.12
N VAL A 3 15.02 -20.00 -1.38
CA VAL A 3 13.74 -20.37 -1.96
C VAL A 3 13.34 -19.14 -2.78
N SER A 4 14.09 -18.94 -3.87
CA SER A 4 13.66 -18.02 -4.92
C SER A 4 12.26 -18.44 -5.29
N GLY A 5 11.40 -17.54 -5.74
CA GLY A 5 10.06 -17.80 -6.24
C GLY A 5 9.91 -18.91 -7.29
N LYS A 6 10.83 -19.86 -7.32
CA LYS A 6 10.97 -20.98 -8.25
C LYS A 6 10.10 -22.19 -7.91
N HIS A 7 9.48 -22.26 -6.75
CA HIS A 7 8.44 -23.24 -6.47
C HIS A 7 7.07 -22.60 -6.67
N ARG A 8 6.82 -22.16 -7.90
CA ARG A 8 5.51 -21.68 -8.31
C ARG A 8 4.54 -22.87 -8.39
N SER A 9 3.36 -22.70 -7.82
CA SER A 9 2.26 -23.65 -7.97
C SER A 9 1.70 -23.59 -9.39
N ASN A 10 0.99 -24.66 -9.82
CA ASN A 10 0.23 -24.61 -11.06
C ASN A 10 -1.09 -23.84 -10.81
N PRO A 11 -1.45 -22.85 -11.63
CA PRO A 11 -2.71 -22.13 -11.55
C PRO A 11 -3.97 -23.04 -11.54
N GLU A 12 -3.92 -24.20 -12.22
CA GLU A 12 -4.99 -25.20 -12.20
C GLU A 12 -5.32 -25.75 -10.79
N GLN A 13 -4.45 -25.50 -9.81
CA GLN A 13 -4.67 -25.89 -8.41
C GLN A 13 -5.52 -24.88 -7.63
N ILE A 14 -5.78 -23.70 -8.21
CA ILE A 14 -6.65 -22.68 -7.59
C ILE A 14 -8.09 -23.15 -7.64
N GLN A 15 -8.80 -22.95 -6.53
CA GLN A 15 -10.18 -23.34 -6.34
C GLN A 15 -11.08 -22.11 -6.24
N SER A 16 -12.30 -22.23 -6.73
CA SER A 16 -13.32 -21.20 -6.55
C SER A 16 -14.08 -21.44 -5.26
N TYR A 17 -14.30 -20.39 -4.49
CA TYR A 17 -15.03 -20.41 -3.24
C TYR A 17 -16.24 -19.49 -3.30
N VAL A 18 -17.31 -19.86 -2.61
CA VAL A 18 -18.45 -18.97 -2.39
C VAL A 18 -18.10 -18.06 -1.22
N THR A 19 -18.13 -16.76 -1.44
CA THR A 19 -17.73 -15.76 -0.46
C THR A 19 -18.71 -14.60 -0.42
N ASP A 20 -18.83 -13.95 0.74
CA ASP A 20 -19.45 -12.65 0.94
C ASP A 20 -18.41 -11.53 1.19
N ASN A 21 -17.14 -11.89 1.19
CA ASN A 21 -16.03 -10.94 1.32
C ASN A 21 -15.85 -10.16 0.02
N LYS A 22 -16.21 -8.88 0.04
CA LYS A 22 -16.12 -7.97 -1.12
C LYS A 22 -14.69 -7.70 -1.62
N TYR A 23 -13.67 -8.13 -0.89
CA TYR A 23 -12.26 -7.99 -1.25
C TYR A 23 -11.73 -9.22 -2.00
N ILE A 24 -12.46 -10.35 -2.01
CA ILE A 24 -12.15 -11.51 -2.86
C ILE A 24 -12.77 -11.24 -4.23
N LEU A 25 -11.95 -11.23 -5.27
CA LEU A 25 -12.30 -10.73 -6.59
C LEU A 25 -12.13 -11.78 -7.67
N ASP A 26 -12.96 -11.72 -8.71
CA ASP A 26 -12.79 -12.54 -9.92
C ASP A 26 -11.61 -12.08 -10.78
N ASN A 27 -11.19 -10.82 -10.63
CA ASN A 27 -10.07 -10.23 -11.37
C ASN A 27 -9.17 -9.48 -10.40
N THR A 28 -7.87 -9.66 -10.52
CA THR A 28 -6.87 -8.99 -9.71
C THR A 28 -6.95 -7.46 -9.83
N ASP A 29 -7.11 -6.76 -8.73
CA ASP A 29 -6.99 -5.29 -8.67
C ASP A 29 -5.52 -4.86 -8.85
N ILE A 30 -5.33 -3.73 -9.50
CA ILE A 30 -4.04 -3.07 -9.66
C ILE A 30 -3.93 -1.99 -8.60
N SER A 31 -2.97 -2.13 -7.68
CA SER A 31 -2.66 -1.11 -6.68
C SER A 31 -1.35 -0.38 -6.99
N GLY A 32 -1.42 0.92 -7.12
CA GLY A 32 -0.23 1.78 -7.20
C GLY A 32 0.38 1.93 -5.80
N HIS A 33 1.46 1.21 -5.51
CA HIS A 33 2.21 1.30 -4.27
C HIS A 33 2.83 2.70 -4.16
N ARG A 34 2.53 3.42 -3.08
CA ARG A 34 2.89 4.85 -2.93
C ARG A 34 2.52 5.68 -4.17
N SER A 35 1.37 5.32 -4.78
CA SER A 35 0.88 5.90 -6.04
C SER A 35 1.79 5.72 -7.25
N GLY A 36 2.44 4.56 -7.37
CA GLY A 36 3.33 4.26 -8.51
C GLY A 36 4.71 4.91 -8.35
N GLY A 37 5.32 4.73 -7.17
CA GLY A 37 6.58 5.34 -6.78
C GLY A 37 7.80 4.96 -7.63
N GLY A 38 7.69 4.01 -8.54
CA GLY A 38 8.73 3.68 -9.53
C GLY A 38 8.64 4.51 -10.82
N ILE A 39 7.50 5.17 -11.07
CA ILE A 39 7.27 5.97 -12.28
C ILE A 39 7.46 7.46 -11.99
N GLU A 40 6.94 7.93 -10.86
CA GLU A 40 7.03 9.32 -10.42
C GLU A 40 7.40 9.37 -8.93
N PRO A 41 7.88 10.50 -8.40
CA PRO A 41 8.23 10.63 -6.98
C PRO A 41 7.08 10.18 -6.07
N GLU A 42 7.34 9.15 -5.26
CA GLU A 42 6.34 8.50 -4.39
C GLU A 42 5.57 9.51 -3.54
N GLU A 43 4.25 9.27 -3.39
CA GLU A 43 3.36 10.04 -2.51
C GLU A 43 3.29 11.55 -2.80
N THR A 44 3.66 11.96 -4.01
CA THR A 44 3.49 13.33 -4.50
C THR A 44 2.24 13.47 -5.35
N MET A 45 1.71 14.69 -5.48
CA MET A 45 0.57 14.95 -6.37
C MET A 45 0.89 14.57 -7.82
N LEU A 46 2.16 14.63 -8.23
CA LEU A 46 2.59 14.21 -9.56
C LEU A 46 2.34 12.72 -9.78
N ALA A 47 2.75 11.86 -8.83
CA ALA A 47 2.51 10.41 -8.88
C ALA A 47 1.01 10.08 -8.89
N PHE A 48 0.21 10.73 -8.02
CA PHE A 48 -1.24 10.55 -7.99
C PHE A 48 -1.91 10.96 -9.30
N LYS A 49 -1.52 12.09 -9.90
CA LYS A 49 -2.03 12.54 -11.19
C LYS A 49 -1.67 11.56 -12.29
N ASN A 50 -0.44 11.09 -12.32
CA ASN A 50 -0.02 10.10 -13.30
C ASN A 50 -0.90 8.83 -13.20
N CYS A 51 -1.13 8.29 -12.03
CA CYS A 51 -1.99 7.11 -11.86
C CYS A 51 -3.48 7.38 -12.12
N ALA A 52 -3.98 8.59 -11.86
CA ALA A 52 -5.41 8.90 -11.99
C ALA A 52 -5.82 9.37 -13.38
N GLU A 53 -4.92 10.00 -14.13
CA GLU A 53 -5.21 10.72 -15.38
C GLU A 53 -4.48 10.15 -16.61
N ASN A 54 -3.56 9.21 -16.44
CA ASN A 54 -2.81 8.64 -17.55
C ASN A 54 -3.77 7.89 -18.50
N PRO A 55 -3.72 8.18 -19.81
CA PRO A 55 -4.59 7.51 -20.79
C PRO A 55 -4.15 6.08 -21.12
N ASP A 56 -2.90 5.71 -20.84
CA ASP A 56 -2.30 4.45 -21.27
C ASP A 56 -2.51 3.32 -20.30
N PHE A 57 -2.83 3.62 -19.02
CA PHE A 57 -3.14 2.61 -18.00
C PHE A 57 -4.16 3.12 -16.97
N ASN A 58 -4.75 2.18 -16.22
CA ASN A 58 -5.67 2.47 -15.14
C ASN A 58 -5.29 1.65 -13.90
N ILE A 59 -5.56 2.21 -12.73
CA ILE A 59 -5.45 1.49 -11.46
C ILE A 59 -6.80 1.41 -10.75
N ASP A 60 -6.94 0.44 -9.86
CA ASP A 60 -8.15 0.19 -9.07
C ASP A 60 -8.01 0.75 -7.66
N VAL A 61 -6.78 0.70 -7.12
CA VAL A 61 -6.47 0.99 -5.72
C VAL A 61 -5.31 1.97 -5.63
N PHE A 62 -5.47 3.03 -4.86
CA PHE A 62 -4.37 3.88 -4.42
C PHE A 62 -3.88 3.40 -3.06
N GLU A 63 -2.59 3.11 -2.97
CA GLU A 63 -1.93 2.80 -1.71
C GLU A 63 -0.99 3.95 -1.34
N PHE A 64 -1.02 4.36 -0.08
CA PHE A 64 -0.15 5.40 0.48
C PHE A 64 -0.06 5.36 2.01
N ASP A 65 0.99 5.98 2.52
CA ASP A 65 1.40 5.97 3.91
C ASP A 65 1.20 7.34 4.58
N LEU A 66 0.88 7.33 5.86
CA LEU A 66 0.58 8.55 6.61
C LEU A 66 1.43 8.68 7.87
N HIS A 67 1.93 9.89 8.08
CA HIS A 67 2.48 10.35 9.35
C HIS A 67 1.67 11.55 9.89
N ILE A 68 1.64 11.68 11.22
CA ILE A 68 1.06 12.85 11.88
C ILE A 68 2.14 13.91 12.09
N THR A 69 1.84 15.18 11.75
CA THR A 69 2.74 16.31 11.96
C THR A 69 2.65 16.87 13.39
N LYS A 70 3.56 17.79 13.73
CA LYS A 70 3.55 18.51 15.00
C LYS A 70 2.25 19.28 15.26
N ASP A 71 1.64 19.81 14.21
CA ASP A 71 0.35 20.53 14.24
C ASP A 71 -0.84 19.64 13.88
N LYS A 72 -0.68 18.31 14.04
CA LYS A 72 -1.75 17.30 13.93
C LYS A 72 -2.41 17.22 12.54
N GLN A 73 -1.64 17.45 11.48
CA GLN A 73 -2.05 17.12 10.13
C GLN A 73 -1.58 15.73 9.77
N LEU A 74 -2.40 14.94 9.05
CA LEU A 74 -1.93 13.69 8.41
C LEU A 74 -1.32 14.05 7.07
N VAL A 75 -0.05 13.72 6.90
CA VAL A 75 0.73 13.95 5.67
C VAL A 75 1.23 12.65 5.10
N LEU A 76 1.43 12.62 3.77
CA LEU A 76 1.87 11.46 3.05
C LEU A 76 3.40 11.34 3.13
N LEU A 77 3.87 10.23 3.70
CA LEU A 77 5.28 9.85 3.76
C LEU A 77 5.40 8.41 4.23
N HIS A 78 6.20 7.60 3.54
CA HIS A 78 6.43 6.20 3.95
C HIS A 78 7.43 6.07 5.11
N ASP A 79 8.60 6.69 4.98
CA ASP A 79 9.68 6.50 5.95
C ASP A 79 9.45 7.28 7.25
N ASP A 80 10.05 6.82 8.35
CA ASP A 80 10.05 7.57 9.62
C ASP A 80 10.70 8.95 9.50
N THR A 81 11.51 9.17 8.48
CA THR A 81 12.25 10.41 8.26
C THR A 81 12.17 10.89 6.81
N LEU A 82 12.34 12.17 6.62
CA LEU A 82 12.22 12.84 5.33
C LEU A 82 13.43 12.66 4.39
N ASP A 83 14.52 12.04 4.88
CA ASP A 83 15.84 12.12 4.24
C ASP A 83 15.93 11.39 2.89
N ARG A 84 15.20 10.25 2.72
CA ARG A 84 15.31 9.41 1.52
C ARG A 84 14.68 10.05 0.28
N THR A 85 13.57 10.73 0.44
CA THR A 85 12.78 11.26 -0.69
C THR A 85 12.96 12.75 -0.91
N SER A 86 13.39 13.51 0.12
CA SER A 86 13.39 14.96 0.07
C SER A 86 14.76 15.61 0.25
N ASN A 87 14.81 16.92 0.06
CA ASN A 87 15.96 17.78 0.38
C ASN A 87 15.96 18.29 1.84
N SER A 88 15.38 17.53 2.77
CA SER A 88 15.19 17.95 4.17
C SER A 88 16.49 18.31 4.88
N GLU A 89 17.60 17.59 4.62
CA GLU A 89 18.92 17.91 5.21
C GLU A 89 19.41 19.30 4.81
N GLU A 90 19.16 19.70 3.56
CA GLU A 90 19.57 21.02 3.05
C GLU A 90 18.72 22.13 3.65
N VAL A 91 17.39 21.91 3.71
CA VAL A 91 16.42 22.92 4.16
C VAL A 91 16.47 23.10 5.67
N PHE A 92 16.57 22.02 6.44
CA PHE A 92 16.55 22.12 7.91
C PHE A 92 17.93 22.11 8.56
N GLY A 93 19.00 21.81 7.81
CA GLY A 93 20.37 21.76 8.33
C GLY A 93 20.62 20.58 9.29
N GLU A 94 19.72 19.58 9.32
CA GLU A 94 19.79 18.41 10.18
C GLU A 94 19.32 17.14 9.46
N LYS A 95 19.86 15.98 9.87
CA LYS A 95 19.48 14.65 9.36
C LYS A 95 18.41 14.01 10.23
N LYS A 96 17.72 13.02 9.65
CA LYS A 96 16.70 12.20 10.32
C LYS A 96 15.54 13.04 10.87
N VAL A 97 15.15 14.06 10.11
CA VAL A 97 14.01 14.89 10.45
C VAL A 97 12.74 14.04 10.33
N ARG A 98 11.98 14.00 11.42
CA ARG A 98 10.71 13.26 11.50
C ARG A 98 9.53 14.20 11.29
N PRO A 99 8.46 13.78 10.58
CA PRO A 99 7.28 14.62 10.32
C PRO A 99 6.64 15.16 11.60
N GLU A 100 6.56 14.35 12.67
CA GLU A 100 5.96 14.73 13.94
C GLU A 100 6.70 15.85 14.69
N ASN A 101 7.90 16.20 14.24
CA ASN A 101 8.69 17.30 14.81
C ASN A 101 8.54 18.65 14.06
N LYS A 102 7.84 18.63 12.93
CA LYS A 102 7.63 19.79 12.05
C LYS A 102 6.14 20.05 11.85
N THR A 103 5.79 21.31 11.64
CA THR A 103 4.45 21.70 11.20
C THR A 103 4.27 21.41 9.71
N TYR A 104 3.03 21.30 9.27
CA TYR A 104 2.75 21.11 7.83
C TYR A 104 3.35 22.23 6.98
N ASP A 105 3.27 23.50 7.43
CA ASP A 105 3.84 24.62 6.67
C ASP A 105 5.36 24.54 6.54
N GLU A 106 6.07 24.07 7.58
CA GLU A 106 7.50 23.78 7.50
C GLU A 106 7.79 22.66 6.47
N LEU A 107 7.02 21.58 6.51
CA LEU A 107 7.18 20.45 5.58
C LEU A 107 6.88 20.85 4.13
N ARG A 108 5.96 21.78 3.88
CA ARG A 108 5.62 22.29 2.53
C ARG A 108 6.76 23.06 1.84
N THR A 109 7.82 23.38 2.56
CA THR A 109 9.02 24.00 1.96
C THR A 109 9.91 22.99 1.23
N LEU A 110 9.69 21.68 1.44
CA LEU A 110 10.53 20.62 0.89
C LEU A 110 10.20 20.30 -0.56
N ASN A 111 11.22 19.84 -1.28
CA ASN A 111 11.12 19.13 -2.54
C ASN A 111 11.06 17.62 -2.26
N MET A 112 9.88 17.01 -2.38
CA MET A 112 9.69 15.57 -2.15
C MET A 112 10.17 14.70 -3.33
N GLY A 113 10.48 15.32 -4.48
CA GLY A 113 11.08 14.64 -5.63
C GLY A 113 12.60 14.74 -5.69
N ALA A 114 13.25 15.39 -4.70
CA ALA A 114 14.69 15.71 -4.77
C ALA A 114 15.61 14.50 -4.90
N LYS A 115 15.18 13.33 -4.42
CA LYS A 115 15.96 12.08 -4.44
C LYS A 115 15.37 11.03 -5.39
N PHE A 116 14.34 11.39 -6.17
CA PHE A 116 13.77 10.49 -7.15
C PHE A 116 14.76 10.24 -8.30
N GLU A 117 14.88 8.96 -8.65
CA GLU A 117 15.69 8.48 -9.76
C GLU A 117 14.82 7.63 -10.68
N THR A 118 14.83 7.91 -11.97
CA THR A 118 14.12 7.11 -12.98
C THR A 118 14.82 5.76 -13.20
N GLU A 119 14.16 4.81 -13.87
CA GLU A 119 14.78 3.53 -14.25
C GLU A 119 16.07 3.70 -15.08
N ASP A 120 16.20 4.80 -15.82
CA ASP A 120 17.40 5.13 -16.62
C ASP A 120 18.49 5.88 -15.81
N GLY A 121 18.24 6.11 -14.51
CA GLY A 121 19.19 6.75 -13.61
C GLY A 121 19.20 8.29 -13.69
N GLU A 122 18.15 8.90 -14.28
CA GLU A 122 18.02 10.36 -14.30
C GLU A 122 17.39 10.87 -13.00
N THR A 123 17.76 12.06 -12.57
CA THR A 123 17.23 12.74 -11.38
C THR A 123 16.54 14.05 -11.75
N PRO A 124 15.35 14.00 -12.45
CA PRO A 124 14.76 15.16 -13.11
C PRO A 124 14.33 16.28 -12.15
N TYR A 125 14.16 15.96 -10.87
CA TYR A 125 13.64 16.90 -9.87
C TYR A 125 14.68 17.33 -8.82
N ALA A 126 15.96 16.91 -8.96
CA ALA A 126 16.99 17.17 -7.95
C ALA A 126 17.34 18.67 -7.81
N ASP A 127 17.45 19.40 -8.92
CA ASP A 127 18.02 20.76 -8.98
C ASP A 127 16.93 21.85 -9.08
N LEU A 128 15.75 21.66 -8.49
CA LEU A 128 14.65 22.64 -8.59
C LEU A 128 14.86 23.88 -7.71
N ASN A 129 15.76 23.83 -6.74
CA ASN A 129 16.05 24.90 -5.78
C ASN A 129 14.76 25.51 -5.19
N ASP A 130 14.59 26.85 -5.31
CA ASP A 130 13.40 27.57 -4.81
C ASP A 130 12.16 27.45 -5.72
N ASN A 131 12.27 26.76 -6.86
CA ASN A 131 11.20 26.63 -7.86
C ASN A 131 10.49 25.26 -7.78
N VAL A 132 10.33 24.69 -6.60
CA VAL A 132 9.65 23.41 -6.42
C VAL A 132 8.15 23.56 -6.74
N PRO A 133 7.63 22.87 -7.78
CA PRO A 133 6.21 22.88 -8.09
C PRO A 133 5.37 22.35 -6.93
N ASP A 134 4.14 22.80 -6.81
CA ASP A 134 3.23 22.31 -5.76
C ASP A 134 2.99 20.80 -5.83
N ASP A 135 3.04 20.23 -7.03
CA ASP A 135 2.87 18.79 -7.27
C ASP A 135 4.02 17.93 -6.69
N LEU A 136 5.15 18.52 -6.35
CA LEU A 136 6.31 17.87 -5.72
C LEU A 136 6.48 18.21 -4.24
N LYS A 137 5.51 18.85 -3.63
CA LYS A 137 5.52 19.15 -2.20
C LYS A 137 4.71 18.13 -1.42
N ILE A 138 5.05 17.96 -0.13
CA ILE A 138 4.33 17.02 0.74
C ILE A 138 2.83 17.29 0.74
N LEU A 139 2.03 16.23 0.71
CA LEU A 139 0.57 16.29 0.64
C LEU A 139 -0.07 16.07 2.00
N LYS A 140 -1.27 16.66 2.19
CA LYS A 140 -2.17 16.30 3.27
C LYS A 140 -3.20 15.26 2.82
N LEU A 141 -3.61 14.40 3.73
CA LEU A 141 -4.66 13.41 3.51
C LEU A 141 -5.94 14.02 2.89
N ASN A 142 -6.40 15.14 3.43
CA ASN A 142 -7.63 15.76 2.94
C ASN A 142 -7.54 16.18 1.46
N ASP A 143 -6.41 16.80 1.08
CA ASP A 143 -6.22 17.34 -0.26
C ASP A 143 -6.17 16.21 -1.30
N ILE A 144 -5.49 15.12 -0.98
CA ILE A 144 -5.39 13.97 -1.90
C ILE A 144 -6.71 13.21 -2.00
N LEU A 145 -7.42 12.98 -0.91
CA LEU A 145 -8.72 12.31 -0.97
C LEU A 145 -9.75 13.14 -1.76
N ASP A 146 -9.78 14.47 -1.57
CA ASP A 146 -10.67 15.35 -2.35
C ASP A 146 -10.36 15.27 -3.86
N TYR A 147 -9.08 15.29 -4.21
CA TYR A 147 -8.66 15.12 -5.60
C TYR A 147 -9.10 13.78 -6.17
N LEU A 148 -8.79 12.65 -5.50
CA LEU A 148 -9.09 11.31 -6.00
C LEU A 148 -10.60 11.02 -6.07
N ILE A 149 -11.39 11.48 -5.10
CA ILE A 149 -12.85 11.35 -5.13
C ILE A 149 -13.42 12.11 -6.32
N LYS A 150 -12.93 13.32 -6.59
CA LYS A 150 -13.36 14.12 -7.73
C LYS A 150 -12.98 13.47 -9.07
N GLN A 151 -11.75 12.99 -9.23
CA GLN A 151 -11.26 12.38 -10.47
C GLN A 151 -11.92 11.01 -10.72
N GLY A 152 -12.02 10.19 -9.70
CA GLY A 152 -12.55 8.84 -9.82
C GLY A 152 -14.08 8.75 -9.81
N GLY A 153 -14.80 9.83 -9.50
CA GLY A 153 -16.25 9.74 -9.29
C GLY A 153 -16.65 8.70 -8.23
N GLY A 154 -15.75 8.42 -7.30
CA GLY A 154 -15.93 7.43 -6.25
C GLY A 154 -15.61 5.98 -6.65
N LYS A 155 -14.96 5.72 -7.79
CA LYS A 155 -14.60 4.35 -8.22
C LYS A 155 -13.41 3.75 -7.47
N TYR A 156 -12.48 4.59 -7.02
CA TYR A 156 -11.24 4.12 -6.42
C TYR A 156 -11.43 3.48 -5.03
N LYS A 157 -10.63 2.46 -4.77
CA LYS A 157 -10.39 1.86 -3.45
C LYS A 157 -9.07 2.40 -2.91
N TYR A 158 -8.86 2.25 -1.62
CA TYR A 158 -7.67 2.79 -0.95
C TYR A 158 -7.07 1.77 0.00
N ILE A 159 -5.76 1.71 0.04
CA ILE A 159 -4.99 1.07 1.11
C ILE A 159 -4.23 2.21 1.79
N ILE A 160 -4.48 2.40 3.08
CA ILE A 160 -3.93 3.54 3.84
C ILE A 160 -3.25 3.02 5.08
N GLU A 161 -1.93 3.25 5.17
CA GLU A 161 -1.14 2.84 6.33
C GLU A 161 -0.86 4.02 7.26
N ILE A 162 -1.03 3.84 8.58
CA ILE A 162 -0.50 4.76 9.60
C ILE A 162 0.86 4.22 10.07
N LYS A 163 1.89 5.02 9.83
CA LYS A 163 3.29 4.67 10.16
C LYS A 163 3.64 4.93 11.62
N ASN A 164 2.97 5.88 12.27
CA ASN A 164 3.18 6.17 13.68
C ASN A 164 2.63 5.05 14.58
N GLY A 165 3.37 4.72 15.64
CA GLY A 165 2.94 3.81 16.69
C GLY A 165 2.40 4.50 17.93
N GLU A 166 2.13 3.71 18.97
CA GLU A 166 1.73 4.17 20.30
C GLU A 166 0.54 5.14 20.27
N ASP A 167 0.52 6.13 21.15
CA ASP A 167 -0.58 7.09 21.25
C ASP A 167 -0.65 8.02 20.03
N LEU A 168 0.49 8.29 19.39
CA LEU A 168 0.53 9.10 18.18
C LEU A 168 -0.14 8.39 17.00
N GLY A 169 0.08 7.06 16.89
CA GLY A 169 -0.60 6.23 15.89
C GLY A 169 -2.12 6.18 16.11
N LYS A 170 -2.57 6.02 17.36
CA LYS A 170 -4.00 6.05 17.70
C LYS A 170 -4.65 7.41 17.38
N GLU A 171 -3.95 8.52 17.69
CA GLU A 171 -4.39 9.86 17.31
C GLU A 171 -4.49 10.00 15.78
N GLY A 172 -3.52 9.48 15.04
CA GLY A 172 -3.55 9.42 13.57
C GLY A 172 -4.76 8.64 13.03
N VAL A 173 -5.08 7.50 13.63
CA VAL A 173 -6.28 6.71 13.30
C VAL A 173 -7.57 7.50 13.56
N ASP A 174 -7.66 8.23 14.68
CA ASP A 174 -8.85 9.04 15.00
C ASP A 174 -9.10 10.12 13.95
N ILE A 175 -8.03 10.80 13.51
CA ILE A 175 -8.09 11.82 12.46
C ILE A 175 -8.44 11.15 11.11
N LEU A 176 -7.79 10.04 10.75
CA LEU A 176 -8.06 9.30 9.52
C LEU A 176 -9.53 8.87 9.47
N TYR A 177 -10.01 8.17 10.49
CA TYR A 177 -11.39 7.67 10.50
C TYR A 177 -12.43 8.78 10.41
N SER A 178 -12.22 9.91 11.14
CA SER A 178 -13.10 11.08 11.05
C SER A 178 -13.14 11.64 9.62
N THR A 179 -11.98 11.75 8.96
CA THR A 179 -11.88 12.21 7.58
C THR A 179 -12.59 11.27 6.61
N LEU A 180 -12.38 9.94 6.74
CA LEU A 180 -13.04 8.94 5.89
C LEU A 180 -14.57 8.96 6.06
N LYS A 181 -15.03 9.15 7.29
CA LYS A 181 -16.46 9.26 7.63
C LYS A 181 -17.09 10.50 7.01
N GLU A 182 -16.44 11.64 7.12
CA GLU A 182 -16.88 12.91 6.51
C GLU A 182 -17.01 12.79 5.00
N LYS A 183 -16.03 12.12 4.36
CA LYS A 183 -16.01 11.91 2.90
C LYS A 183 -16.90 10.74 2.43
N GLY A 184 -17.45 9.93 3.36
CA GLY A 184 -18.34 8.80 3.04
C GLY A 184 -17.64 7.65 2.32
N ILE A 185 -16.36 7.38 2.62
CA ILE A 185 -15.53 6.36 1.95
C ILE A 185 -14.91 5.32 2.89
N VAL A 186 -15.41 5.17 4.13
CA VAL A 186 -14.89 4.18 5.09
C VAL A 186 -14.91 2.77 4.49
N ASP A 187 -15.97 2.43 3.76
CA ASP A 187 -16.15 1.13 3.13
C ASP A 187 -15.24 0.87 1.92
N LYS A 188 -14.48 1.88 1.46
CA LYS A 188 -13.53 1.79 0.34
C LYS A 188 -12.08 1.65 0.79
N VAL A 189 -11.84 1.71 2.08
CA VAL A 189 -10.48 1.69 2.66
C VAL A 189 -10.19 0.34 3.29
N VAL A 190 -8.98 -0.15 3.05
CA VAL A 190 -8.32 -1.17 3.86
C VAL A 190 -7.20 -0.46 4.63
N PHE A 191 -7.33 -0.46 5.95
CA PHE A 191 -6.35 0.15 6.85
C PHE A 191 -5.16 -0.78 7.08
N GLY A 192 -3.95 -0.24 7.06
CA GLY A 192 -2.70 -0.92 7.38
C GLY A 192 -1.95 -0.28 8.53
N THR A 193 -1.22 -1.07 9.29
CA THR A 193 -0.19 -0.62 10.24
C THR A 193 0.68 -1.79 10.69
N PHE A 194 1.96 -1.54 10.93
CA PHE A 194 2.87 -2.52 11.55
C PHE A 194 2.81 -2.52 13.09
N HIS A 195 2.09 -1.59 13.68
CA HIS A 195 1.97 -1.41 15.13
C HIS A 195 0.77 -2.19 15.68
N LYS A 196 1.05 -3.27 16.41
CA LYS A 196 0.03 -4.17 16.97
C LYS A 196 -1.01 -3.43 17.85
N GLU A 197 -0.55 -2.48 18.66
CA GLU A 197 -1.42 -1.71 19.55
C GLU A 197 -2.35 -0.75 18.79
N VAL A 198 -1.92 -0.29 17.60
CA VAL A 198 -2.75 0.54 16.71
C VAL A 198 -3.79 -0.33 16.00
N SER A 199 -3.41 -1.54 15.52
CA SER A 199 -4.37 -2.51 14.98
C SER A 199 -5.46 -2.87 16.01
N ALA A 200 -5.05 -3.19 17.25
CA ALA A 200 -6.01 -3.51 18.32
C ALA A 200 -6.93 -2.33 18.64
N TYR A 201 -6.42 -1.11 18.58
CA TYR A 201 -7.23 0.10 18.78
C TYR A 201 -8.28 0.27 17.67
N VAL A 202 -7.93 -0.03 16.41
CA VAL A 202 -8.89 -0.01 15.30
C VAL A 202 -9.97 -1.05 15.50
N ASP A 203 -9.63 -2.29 15.85
CA ASP A 203 -10.60 -3.36 16.11
C ASP A 203 -11.61 -3.00 17.22
N GLU A 204 -11.13 -2.34 18.28
CA GLU A 204 -11.99 -1.94 19.40
C GLU A 204 -12.87 -0.73 19.07
N LYS A 205 -12.29 0.30 18.44
CA LYS A 205 -12.95 1.60 18.32
C LYS A 205 -13.67 1.82 16.99
N TYR A 206 -13.19 1.20 15.92
CA TYR A 206 -13.66 1.41 14.54
C TYR A 206 -13.87 0.08 13.80
N PRO A 207 -14.75 -0.80 14.31
CA PRO A 207 -14.93 -2.14 13.74
C PRO A 207 -15.52 -2.16 12.32
N ASP A 208 -16.01 -1.02 11.83
CA ASP A 208 -16.48 -0.81 10.46
C ASP A 208 -15.36 -0.37 9.49
N LEU A 209 -14.17 -0.07 9.99
CA LEU A 209 -12.98 0.15 9.17
C LEU A 209 -12.26 -1.18 8.91
N ALA A 210 -12.33 -1.66 7.68
CA ALA A 210 -11.62 -2.88 7.31
C ALA A 210 -10.11 -2.68 7.47
N ARG A 211 -9.42 -3.68 8.01
CA ARG A 211 -7.96 -3.68 8.13
C ARG A 211 -7.31 -4.90 7.52
N SER A 212 -6.03 -4.78 7.25
CA SER A 212 -5.17 -5.91 6.90
C SER A 212 -4.58 -6.59 8.15
N THR A 213 -3.97 -7.76 7.91
CA THR A 213 -3.27 -8.54 8.94
C THR A 213 -2.00 -7.84 9.43
N SER A 214 -1.76 -7.93 10.73
CA SER A 214 -0.47 -7.62 11.34
C SER A 214 0.56 -8.75 11.13
N ILE A 215 1.85 -8.50 11.33
CA ILE A 215 2.91 -9.50 11.16
C ILE A 215 2.68 -10.79 12.01
N PRO A 216 2.30 -10.72 13.31
CA PRO A 216 1.98 -11.93 14.08
C PRO A 216 0.81 -12.72 13.48
N GLU A 217 -0.23 -12.05 12.99
CA GLU A 217 -1.40 -12.68 12.37
C GLU A 217 -1.03 -13.37 11.06
N VAL A 218 -0.14 -12.79 10.24
CA VAL A 218 0.41 -13.45 9.05
C VAL A 218 1.15 -14.73 9.41
N LEU A 219 1.94 -14.73 10.48
CA LEU A 219 2.66 -15.94 10.94
C LEU A 219 1.70 -17.02 11.43
N ASP A 220 0.62 -16.64 12.09
CA ASP A 220 -0.39 -17.59 12.57
C ASP A 220 -1.22 -18.14 11.41
N PHE A 221 -1.61 -17.30 10.45
CA PHE A 221 -2.20 -17.71 9.18
C PHE A 221 -1.32 -18.73 8.45
N TRP A 222 -0.03 -18.41 8.24
CA TRP A 222 0.91 -19.29 7.55
C TRP A 222 1.03 -20.67 8.23
N LYS A 223 1.11 -20.73 9.57
CA LYS A 223 1.16 -21.99 10.32
C LYS A 223 -0.13 -22.79 10.19
N ALA A 224 -1.28 -22.12 10.19
CA ALA A 224 -2.58 -22.73 10.02
C ALA A 224 -2.73 -23.30 8.61
N ALA A 225 -2.38 -22.52 7.58
CA ALA A 225 -2.42 -22.94 6.18
C ALA A 225 -1.50 -24.14 5.88
N LEU A 226 -0.31 -24.21 6.51
CA LEU A 226 0.58 -25.37 6.36
C LEU A 226 0.00 -26.67 6.95
N LYS A 227 -0.87 -26.57 7.97
CA LYS A 227 -1.51 -27.70 8.62
C LYS A 227 -2.89 -28.02 8.07
N ASP A 228 -3.39 -27.19 7.16
CA ASP A 228 -4.79 -27.24 6.69
C ASP A 228 -5.79 -27.19 7.88
N ASP A 229 -5.53 -26.28 8.83
CA ASP A 229 -6.31 -26.15 10.07
C ASP A 229 -7.70 -25.58 9.77
N LYS A 230 -8.71 -26.45 9.81
CA LYS A 230 -10.11 -26.08 9.48
C LYS A 230 -10.80 -25.27 10.58
N ASP A 231 -10.21 -25.22 11.78
CA ASP A 231 -10.74 -24.45 12.91
C ASP A 231 -10.13 -23.05 13.00
N TYR A 232 -9.24 -22.67 12.04
CA TYR A 232 -8.66 -21.34 12.00
C TYR A 232 -9.72 -20.25 11.82
N VAL A 233 -9.67 -19.25 12.69
CA VAL A 233 -10.57 -18.08 12.63
C VAL A 233 -9.74 -16.87 12.22
N PRO A 234 -9.99 -16.28 11.03
CA PRO A 234 -9.29 -15.09 10.58
C PRO A 234 -9.53 -13.89 11.49
N PRO A 235 -8.48 -13.09 11.80
CA PRO A 235 -8.65 -11.87 12.58
C PRO A 235 -9.29 -10.72 11.80
N CYS A 236 -9.22 -10.78 10.47
CA CYS A 236 -9.74 -9.77 9.53
C CYS A 236 -9.95 -10.38 8.14
N ASN A 237 -10.55 -9.61 7.24
CA ASN A 237 -10.96 -10.08 5.92
C ASN A 237 -9.89 -9.91 4.82
N VAL A 238 -8.76 -9.28 5.12
CA VAL A 238 -7.71 -8.97 4.12
C VAL A 238 -6.34 -9.39 4.64
N LEU A 239 -5.70 -10.26 3.89
CA LEU A 239 -4.33 -10.70 4.10
C LEU A 239 -3.40 -9.90 3.16
N GLN A 240 -2.69 -8.90 3.70
CA GLN A 240 -1.68 -8.15 2.94
C GLN A 240 -0.30 -8.68 3.31
N ILE A 241 0.38 -9.31 2.35
CA ILE A 241 1.62 -10.04 2.59
C ILE A 241 2.63 -9.82 1.48
N PRO A 242 3.95 -9.89 1.79
CA PRO A 242 4.96 -9.96 0.76
C PRO A 242 4.84 -11.28 -0.02
N PHE A 243 5.04 -11.24 -1.34
CA PHE A 243 5.04 -12.45 -2.17
C PHE A 243 6.09 -13.46 -1.68
N CYS A 244 7.32 -12.99 -1.43
CA CYS A 244 8.38 -13.78 -0.82
C CYS A 244 8.84 -13.12 0.49
N ALA A 245 8.65 -13.79 1.61
CA ALA A 245 9.05 -13.30 2.92
C ALA A 245 10.33 -13.97 3.43
N PRO A 246 11.31 -13.23 3.98
CA PRO A 246 12.44 -13.82 4.66
C PRO A 246 12.01 -14.34 6.04
N TYR A 247 12.20 -15.64 6.29
CA TYR A 247 12.00 -16.23 7.60
C TYR A 247 13.21 -17.09 7.97
N LYS A 248 13.92 -16.76 9.04
CA LYS A 248 15.11 -17.50 9.54
C LYS A 248 16.12 -17.86 8.43
N ASN A 249 16.44 -16.91 7.54
CA ASN A 249 17.31 -17.09 6.37
C ASN A 249 16.74 -18.03 5.27
N LEU A 250 15.46 -18.37 5.33
CA LEU A 250 14.74 -19.06 4.26
C LEU A 250 13.79 -18.06 3.59
N GLY A 251 13.75 -18.02 2.26
CA GLY A 251 12.68 -17.35 1.54
C GLY A 251 11.42 -18.22 1.63
N ILE A 252 10.29 -17.65 2.08
CA ILE A 252 8.99 -18.31 2.09
C ILE A 252 8.18 -17.73 0.95
N ASN A 253 7.76 -18.59 0.01
CA ASN A 253 6.78 -18.21 -1.01
C ASN A 253 5.38 -18.29 -0.39
N LEU A 254 4.73 -17.13 -0.24
CA LEU A 254 3.37 -17.01 0.27
C LEU A 254 2.32 -16.96 -0.86
N GLY A 255 2.75 -16.90 -2.14
CA GLY A 255 1.87 -16.92 -3.32
C GLY A 255 1.62 -18.33 -3.88
N THR A 256 1.62 -19.37 -3.04
CA THR A 256 1.32 -20.73 -3.48
C THR A 256 -0.18 -20.99 -3.53
N ALA A 257 -0.62 -21.97 -4.36
CA ALA A 257 -2.03 -22.40 -4.41
C ALA A 257 -2.54 -22.80 -3.03
N GLN A 258 -1.71 -23.43 -2.19
CA GLN A 258 -2.09 -23.79 -0.82
C GLN A 258 -2.45 -22.54 0.00
N MET A 259 -1.64 -21.49 -0.06
CA MET A 259 -1.87 -20.26 0.73
C MET A 259 -3.10 -19.51 0.25
N ILE A 260 -3.24 -19.34 -1.08
CA ILE A 260 -4.36 -18.61 -1.68
C ILE A 260 -5.68 -19.35 -1.45
N ASN A 261 -5.73 -20.65 -1.74
CA ASN A 261 -6.92 -21.48 -1.50
C ASN A 261 -7.32 -21.46 -0.02
N TYR A 262 -6.35 -21.60 0.89
CA TYR A 262 -6.64 -21.58 2.32
C TYR A 262 -7.16 -20.21 2.79
N ALA A 263 -6.63 -19.11 2.25
CA ALA A 263 -7.14 -17.78 2.55
C ALA A 263 -8.58 -17.61 2.06
N HIS A 264 -8.87 -17.95 0.80
CA HIS A 264 -10.21 -17.85 0.23
C HIS A 264 -11.21 -18.79 0.92
N GLU A 265 -10.81 -20.02 1.27
CA GLU A 265 -11.64 -20.96 2.07
C GLU A 265 -12.06 -20.36 3.42
N HIS A 266 -11.17 -19.57 4.02
CA HIS A 266 -11.41 -18.87 5.28
C HIS A 266 -11.92 -17.42 5.09
N ASN A 267 -12.45 -17.10 3.92
CA ASN A 267 -13.04 -15.81 3.61
C ASN A 267 -12.09 -14.60 3.78
N MET A 268 -10.79 -14.80 3.49
CA MET A 268 -9.76 -13.77 3.46
C MET A 268 -9.32 -13.48 2.04
N ALA A 269 -9.32 -12.21 1.62
CA ALA A 269 -8.71 -11.78 0.37
C ALA A 269 -7.18 -11.73 0.50
N VAL A 270 -6.46 -11.99 -0.59
CA VAL A 270 -4.99 -11.98 -0.60
C VAL A 270 -4.47 -10.86 -1.48
N GLN A 271 -3.71 -9.95 -0.87
CA GLN A 271 -3.11 -8.78 -1.51
C GLN A 271 -1.59 -8.81 -1.33
N TYR A 272 -0.85 -8.79 -2.43
CA TYR A 272 0.61 -8.94 -2.41
C TYR A 272 1.34 -7.61 -2.59
N TRP A 273 2.40 -7.37 -1.79
CA TRP A 273 3.27 -6.19 -1.84
C TRP A 273 4.75 -6.54 -1.61
N THR A 274 5.71 -5.81 -2.09
CA THR A 274 5.66 -4.97 -3.27
C THR A 274 6.15 -5.80 -4.43
N VAL A 275 5.39 -5.93 -5.49
CA VAL A 275 5.67 -6.83 -6.61
C VAL A 275 6.05 -5.99 -7.82
N ASN A 276 7.34 -5.97 -8.18
CA ASN A 276 7.87 -5.16 -9.28
C ASN A 276 8.41 -5.99 -10.46
N ASP A 277 8.59 -7.29 -10.27
CA ASP A 277 9.03 -8.20 -11.31
C ASP A 277 7.83 -8.65 -12.16
N GLU A 278 7.95 -8.53 -13.48
CA GLU A 278 6.86 -8.83 -14.42
C GLU A 278 6.46 -10.31 -14.42
N ASP A 279 7.42 -11.23 -14.29
CA ASP A 279 7.15 -12.67 -14.19
C ASP A 279 6.40 -13.01 -12.89
N ASP A 280 6.68 -12.28 -11.80
CA ASP A 280 5.98 -12.43 -10.52
C ASP A 280 4.56 -11.83 -10.59
N MET A 281 4.38 -10.69 -11.28
CA MET A 281 3.06 -10.11 -11.54
C MET A 281 2.19 -11.08 -12.35
N GLU A 282 2.73 -11.60 -13.45
CA GLU A 282 2.04 -12.57 -14.30
C GLU A 282 1.62 -13.82 -13.52
N TYR A 283 2.55 -14.37 -12.75
CA TYR A 283 2.28 -15.52 -11.90
C TYR A 283 1.17 -15.27 -10.88
N LEU A 284 1.19 -14.15 -10.17
CA LEU A 284 0.20 -13.84 -9.14
C LEU A 284 -1.20 -13.58 -9.73
N ILE A 285 -1.29 -12.99 -10.93
CA ILE A 285 -2.56 -12.88 -11.67
C ILE A 285 -3.10 -14.30 -11.95
N ASP A 286 -2.28 -15.21 -12.48
CA ASP A 286 -2.69 -16.58 -12.79
C ASP A 286 -3.10 -17.37 -11.54
N MET A 287 -2.48 -17.04 -10.41
CA MET A 287 -2.82 -17.63 -9.11
C MET A 287 -4.08 -17.03 -8.46
N GLY A 288 -4.73 -16.04 -9.08
CA GLY A 288 -5.95 -15.43 -8.55
C GLY A 288 -5.70 -14.57 -7.32
N ALA A 289 -4.58 -13.84 -7.26
CA ALA A 289 -4.37 -12.81 -6.26
C ALA A 289 -5.46 -11.73 -6.38
N ASP A 290 -6.05 -11.30 -5.27
CA ASP A 290 -7.13 -10.31 -5.29
C ASP A 290 -6.61 -8.90 -5.58
N CYS A 291 -5.36 -8.59 -5.16
CA CYS A 291 -4.73 -7.32 -5.46
C CYS A 291 -3.21 -7.48 -5.52
N ILE A 292 -2.57 -6.77 -6.43
CA ILE A 292 -1.12 -6.65 -6.54
C ILE A 292 -0.73 -5.18 -6.37
N MET A 293 0.08 -4.88 -5.35
CA MET A 293 0.68 -3.57 -5.10
C MET A 293 2.06 -3.52 -5.75
N THR A 294 2.26 -2.54 -6.62
CA THR A 294 3.49 -2.37 -7.39
C THR A 294 3.87 -0.90 -7.53
N ASP A 295 5.18 -0.65 -7.60
CA ASP A 295 5.71 0.66 -7.96
C ASP A 295 5.52 0.99 -9.45
N TYR A 296 5.20 -0.04 -10.28
CA TYR A 296 5.04 0.05 -11.73
C TYR A 296 3.64 -0.41 -12.18
N PRO A 297 2.58 0.34 -11.83
CA PRO A 297 1.20 -0.06 -12.17
C PRO A 297 0.91 -0.10 -13.67
N ASP A 298 1.65 0.63 -14.49
CA ASP A 298 1.62 0.59 -15.95
C ASP A 298 2.05 -0.78 -16.51
N LYS A 299 3.14 -1.36 -15.96
CA LYS A 299 3.60 -2.71 -16.32
C LYS A 299 2.55 -3.76 -15.97
N LEU A 300 2.03 -3.70 -14.74
CA LEU A 300 0.98 -4.64 -14.28
C LEU A 300 -0.30 -4.52 -15.13
N TYR A 301 -0.70 -3.30 -15.48
CA TYR A 301 -1.85 -3.06 -16.36
C TYR A 301 -1.66 -3.68 -17.74
N ASN A 302 -0.49 -3.54 -18.34
CA ASN A 302 -0.17 -4.11 -19.64
C ASN A 302 -0.19 -5.65 -19.61
N ILE A 303 0.40 -6.26 -18.58
CA ILE A 303 0.38 -7.73 -18.39
C ILE A 303 -1.07 -8.23 -18.27
N LYS A 304 -1.87 -7.60 -17.41
CA LYS A 304 -3.27 -7.98 -17.18
C LYS A 304 -4.11 -7.89 -18.46
N ASN A 305 -3.93 -6.85 -19.27
CA ASN A 305 -4.68 -6.66 -20.51
C ASN A 305 -4.25 -7.61 -21.62
N ASN A 306 -2.96 -7.93 -21.73
CA ASN A 306 -2.46 -8.90 -22.71
C ASN A 306 -2.98 -10.32 -22.46
N LYS A 307 -3.29 -10.67 -21.21
CA LYS A 307 -3.91 -11.94 -20.85
C LYS A 307 -5.40 -12.03 -21.18
N ASN A 308 -6.07 -10.88 -21.27
CA ASN A 308 -7.51 -10.80 -21.55
C ASN A 308 -7.81 -10.60 -23.04
N ALA A 309 -6.79 -10.42 -23.90
CA ALA A 309 -6.91 -10.24 -25.35
C ALA A 309 -6.81 -11.57 -26.11
#